data_d786a936d5bed5c37c8355851719e4fb
#
_entry.id   d786a936d5bed5c37c8355851719e4fb
#
_cell.length_a   1.000
_cell.length_b   1.000
_cell.length_c   1.000
_cell.angle_alpha   90.00
_cell.angle_beta   90.00
_cell.angle_gamma   90.00
#
_symmetry.space_group_name_H-M   'P 1'
#
loop_
_entity.id
_entity.type
_entity.pdbx_description
1 polymer ?
#
loop_
_entity_poly.entity_id
_entity_poly.type
_entity_poly.pdbx_seq_one_letter_code
_entity_poly.pdbx_strand_id
1 'polypeptide(L)'
;AKPLAGGLPIGAALLKQHVADAIQPGDHAATFGGGPLICAVALVVFRKIADPQFLEKVRNNAALFGGRLRALKEQYSAIREIRGMGMIWGVQFDEPVAPIVAEFRKRLILVCVAGPNVLRFLPPLVIGEEELNHVADVFAEILEAR
;
A
#
# COMPACT_ATOMS: atom_id res chain seq x y z
N ALA A 1 4.77 11.07 -1.12
CA ALA A 1 5.41 11.65 0.06
C ALA A 1 5.63 10.63 1.17
N LYS A 2 4.61 9.85 1.55
CA LYS A 2 4.64 8.95 2.73
C LYS A 2 5.80 7.95 2.75
N PRO A 3 6.12 7.22 1.68
CA PRO A 3 7.21 6.24 1.68
C PRO A 3 8.60 6.84 1.40
N LEU A 4 8.69 8.09 0.92
CA LEU A 4 9.93 8.68 0.39
C LEU A 4 11.09 8.67 1.40
N ALA A 5 10.81 8.92 2.68
CA ALA A 5 11.80 8.83 3.76
C ALA A 5 11.34 7.88 4.88
N GLY A 6 10.66 6.78 4.53
CA GLY A 6 10.26 5.75 5.49
C GLY A 6 9.31 6.22 6.60
N GLY A 7 8.53 7.28 6.35
CA GLY A 7 7.58 7.86 7.30
C GLY A 7 8.01 9.23 7.85
N LEU A 8 9.24 9.68 7.65
CA LEU A 8 9.64 11.05 7.98
C LEU A 8 8.99 12.04 7.01
N PRO A 9 8.63 13.24 7.48
CA PRO A 9 7.86 14.21 6.70
C PRO A 9 8.70 14.84 5.58
N ILE A 10 8.49 14.36 4.34
CA ILE A 10 9.08 14.90 3.13
C ILE A 10 8.15 14.62 1.95
N GLY A 11 8.14 15.51 0.97
CA GLY A 11 7.55 15.33 -0.34
C GLY A 11 8.49 15.82 -1.41
N ALA A 12 8.34 15.31 -2.64
CA ALA A 12 9.07 15.78 -3.81
C ALA A 12 8.11 16.00 -4.97
N ALA A 13 8.27 17.10 -5.65
CA ALA A 13 7.60 17.39 -6.91
C ALA A 13 8.66 17.44 -8.02
N LEU A 14 8.44 16.67 -9.09
CA LEU A 14 9.28 16.67 -10.27
C LEU A 14 8.59 17.51 -11.34
N LEU A 15 9.27 18.52 -11.83
CA LEU A 15 8.73 19.47 -12.78
C LEU A 15 9.53 19.44 -14.10
N LYS A 16 8.83 19.63 -15.20
CA LYS A 16 9.50 19.96 -16.46
C LYS A 16 10.06 21.37 -16.40
N GLN A 17 11.12 21.66 -17.16
CA GLN A 17 11.83 22.95 -17.11
C GLN A 17 10.89 24.15 -17.26
N HIS A 18 10.01 24.13 -18.25
CA HIS A 18 9.07 25.24 -18.49
C HIS A 18 8.09 25.51 -17.35
N VAL A 19 7.80 24.50 -16.50
CA VAL A 19 6.98 24.67 -15.30
C VAL A 19 7.83 25.25 -14.16
N ALA A 20 9.08 24.76 -14.03
CA ALA A 20 10.02 25.26 -13.04
C ALA A 20 10.36 26.74 -13.28
N ASP A 21 10.50 27.16 -14.53
CA ASP A 21 10.80 28.54 -14.93
C ASP A 21 9.67 29.51 -14.59
N ALA A 22 8.44 29.03 -14.42
CA ALA A 22 7.30 29.84 -14.04
C ALA A 22 7.23 30.13 -12.53
N ILE A 23 7.96 29.36 -11.70
CA ILE A 23 7.98 29.50 -10.24
C ILE A 23 8.94 30.64 -9.88
N GLN A 24 8.44 31.61 -9.12
CA GLN A 24 9.22 32.77 -8.69
C GLN A 24 9.70 32.61 -7.22
N PRO A 25 10.81 33.23 -6.85
CA PRO A 25 11.23 33.30 -5.46
C PRO A 25 10.11 33.85 -4.57
N GLY A 26 9.71 33.05 -3.56
CA GLY A 26 8.64 33.39 -2.63
C GLY A 26 7.30 32.69 -2.87
N ASP A 27 7.11 32.02 -4.02
CA ASP A 27 5.87 31.28 -4.30
C ASP A 27 5.68 30.07 -3.36
N HIS A 28 6.78 29.41 -3.01
CA HIS A 28 6.78 28.26 -2.12
C HIS A 28 7.92 28.34 -1.09
N ALA A 29 7.59 28.06 0.16
CA ALA A 29 8.55 27.95 1.24
C ALA A 29 8.11 26.88 2.24
N ALA A 30 9.07 26.18 2.83
CA ALA A 30 8.83 25.26 3.94
C ALA A 30 10.04 25.30 4.88
N THR A 31 9.79 25.53 6.17
CA THR A 31 10.86 25.62 7.18
C THR A 31 11.71 24.34 7.25
N PHE A 32 11.09 23.18 7.18
CA PHE A 32 11.75 21.88 7.27
C PHE A 32 11.78 21.09 5.95
N GLY A 33 11.29 21.67 4.87
CA GLY A 33 11.25 21.00 3.56
C GLY A 33 12.66 20.83 2.99
N GLY A 34 13.03 19.58 2.66
CA GLY A 34 14.33 19.29 2.04
C GLY A 34 15.55 19.48 2.94
N GLY A 35 15.37 19.43 4.26
CA GLY A 35 16.49 19.50 5.21
C GLY A 35 17.47 18.33 5.03
N PRO A 36 18.80 18.54 5.32
CA PRO A 36 19.84 17.56 5.03
C PRO A 36 19.60 16.19 5.67
N LEU A 37 19.15 16.15 6.92
CA LEU A 37 18.86 14.91 7.64
C LEU A 37 17.77 14.09 6.93
N ILE A 38 16.64 14.71 6.59
CA ILE A 38 15.51 14.03 5.96
C ILE A 38 15.87 13.60 4.53
N CYS A 39 16.61 14.41 3.80
CA CYS A 39 17.13 14.03 2.48
C CYS A 39 18.08 12.84 2.54
N ALA A 40 18.95 12.77 3.54
CA ALA A 40 19.84 11.61 3.74
C ALA A 40 19.04 10.32 3.96
N VAL A 41 18.01 10.35 4.82
CA VAL A 41 17.12 9.21 5.03
C VAL A 41 16.35 8.86 3.76
N ALA A 42 15.82 9.86 3.04
CA ALA A 42 15.12 9.64 1.77
C ALA A 42 16.03 8.95 0.73
N LEU A 43 17.32 9.31 0.65
CA LEU A 43 18.27 8.64 -0.24
C LEU A 43 18.48 7.16 0.11
N VAL A 44 18.51 6.80 1.39
CA VAL A 44 18.59 5.39 1.82
C VAL A 44 17.38 4.60 1.34
N VAL A 45 16.18 5.14 1.59
CA VAL A 45 14.91 4.51 1.15
C VAL A 45 14.85 4.42 -0.37
N PHE A 46 15.21 5.51 -1.06
CA PHE A 46 15.20 5.55 -2.52
C PHE A 46 16.13 4.49 -3.14
N ARG A 47 17.36 4.38 -2.64
CA ARG A 47 18.32 3.36 -3.11
C ARG A 47 17.78 1.94 -2.91
N LYS A 48 17.12 1.69 -1.78
CA LYS A 48 16.47 0.40 -1.51
C LYS A 48 15.36 0.10 -2.50
N ILE A 49 14.49 1.07 -2.75
CA ILE A 49 13.35 0.90 -3.68
C ILE A 49 13.82 0.86 -5.15
N ALA A 50 14.91 1.56 -5.49
CA ALA A 50 15.46 1.55 -6.84
C ALA A 50 16.26 0.28 -7.18
N ASP A 51 16.53 -0.59 -6.22
CA ASP A 51 17.20 -1.87 -6.43
C ASP A 51 16.32 -2.81 -7.28
N PRO A 52 16.79 -3.26 -8.45
CA PRO A 52 16.01 -4.14 -9.33
C PRO A 52 15.62 -5.46 -8.67
N GLN A 53 16.49 -6.06 -7.85
CA GLN A 53 16.22 -7.32 -7.14
C GLN A 53 15.13 -7.12 -6.07
N PHE A 54 15.17 -6.00 -5.36
CA PHE A 54 14.12 -5.66 -4.42
C PHE A 54 12.76 -5.48 -5.12
N LEU A 55 12.72 -4.76 -6.25
CA LEU A 55 11.50 -4.58 -7.04
C LEU A 55 10.99 -5.89 -7.64
N GLU A 56 11.86 -6.82 -8.01
CA GLU A 56 11.46 -8.15 -8.48
C GLU A 56 10.78 -8.94 -7.36
N LYS A 57 11.36 -8.96 -6.16
CA LYS A 57 10.72 -9.56 -4.98
C LYS A 57 9.33 -8.94 -4.71
N VAL A 58 9.22 -7.62 -4.78
CA VAL A 58 7.92 -6.93 -4.61
C VAL A 58 6.91 -7.37 -5.67
N ARG A 59 7.31 -7.50 -6.93
CA ARG A 59 6.43 -7.99 -8.01
C ARG A 59 5.97 -9.43 -7.78
N ASN A 60 6.88 -10.31 -7.34
CA ASN A 60 6.55 -11.71 -7.05
C ASN A 60 5.55 -11.82 -5.89
N ASN A 61 5.80 -11.10 -4.80
CA ASN A 61 4.88 -11.02 -3.66
C ASN A 61 3.52 -10.43 -4.04
N ALA A 62 3.52 -9.42 -4.90
CA ALA A 62 2.28 -8.83 -5.41
C ALA A 62 1.47 -9.82 -6.26
N ALA A 63 2.13 -10.59 -7.11
CA ALA A 63 1.50 -11.62 -7.94
C ALA A 63 0.93 -12.74 -7.07
N LEU A 64 1.69 -13.22 -6.08
CA LEU A 64 1.25 -14.22 -5.11
C LEU A 64 0.00 -13.74 -4.37
N PHE A 65 0.06 -12.60 -3.71
CA PHE A 65 -1.05 -12.09 -2.92
C PHE A 65 -2.29 -11.78 -3.76
N GLY A 66 -2.10 -11.16 -4.93
CA GLY A 66 -3.19 -10.92 -5.87
C GLY A 66 -3.82 -12.21 -6.39
N GLY A 67 -3.03 -13.27 -6.60
CA GLY A 67 -3.52 -14.62 -6.94
C GLY A 67 -4.39 -15.20 -5.83
N ARG A 68 -3.93 -15.12 -4.58
CA ARG A 68 -4.71 -15.56 -3.40
C ARG A 68 -6.03 -14.82 -3.27
N LEU A 69 -6.03 -13.49 -3.42
CA LEU A 69 -7.25 -12.71 -3.35
C LEU A 69 -8.25 -13.08 -4.46
N ARG A 70 -7.77 -13.29 -5.71
CA ARG A 70 -8.64 -13.72 -6.81
C ARG A 70 -9.23 -15.10 -6.58
N ALA A 71 -8.45 -16.04 -6.02
CA ALA A 71 -8.95 -17.36 -5.65
C ALA A 71 -10.07 -17.27 -4.61
N LEU A 72 -9.98 -16.35 -3.64
CA LEU A 72 -11.06 -16.11 -2.69
C LEU A 72 -12.32 -15.54 -3.38
N LYS A 73 -12.17 -14.69 -4.39
CA LYS A 73 -13.32 -14.21 -5.15
C LYS A 73 -14.06 -15.34 -5.87
N GLU A 74 -13.35 -16.33 -6.40
CA GLU A 74 -13.98 -17.50 -7.05
C GLU A 74 -14.76 -18.37 -6.04
N GLN A 75 -14.34 -18.38 -4.79
CA GLN A 75 -14.96 -19.18 -3.71
C GLN A 75 -16.11 -18.44 -3.01
N TYR A 76 -16.02 -17.12 -2.88
CA TYR A 76 -16.95 -16.34 -2.06
C TYR A 76 -17.70 -15.29 -2.90
N SER A 77 -18.95 -15.54 -3.18
CA SER A 77 -19.82 -14.65 -3.98
C SER A 77 -20.06 -13.27 -3.37
N ALA A 78 -19.78 -13.11 -2.07
CA ALA A 78 -19.83 -11.82 -1.39
C ALA A 78 -18.78 -10.83 -1.93
N ILE A 79 -17.69 -11.32 -2.54
CA ILE A 79 -16.68 -10.48 -3.17
C ILE A 79 -17.12 -10.09 -4.58
N ARG A 80 -17.44 -8.83 -4.77
CA ARG A 80 -17.87 -8.29 -6.08
C ARG A 80 -16.72 -8.08 -7.05
N GLU A 81 -15.66 -7.45 -6.56
CA GLU A 81 -14.53 -7.07 -7.41
C GLU A 81 -13.23 -7.11 -6.61
N ILE A 82 -12.14 -7.49 -7.29
CA ILE A 82 -10.78 -7.34 -6.80
C ILE A 82 -10.01 -6.52 -7.82
N ARG A 83 -9.43 -5.43 -7.35
CA ARG A 83 -8.59 -4.53 -8.15
C ARG A 83 -7.34 -4.14 -7.39
N GLY A 84 -6.24 -4.01 -8.10
CA GLY A 84 -4.97 -3.63 -7.49
C GLY A 84 -3.80 -3.68 -8.45
N MET A 85 -2.70 -3.09 -8.01
CA MET A 85 -1.42 -3.12 -8.69
C MET A 85 -0.30 -3.10 -7.65
N GLY A 86 0.74 -3.91 -7.87
CA GLY A 86 1.82 -4.07 -6.89
C GLY A 86 1.24 -4.53 -5.55
N MET A 87 1.58 -3.82 -4.48
CA MET A 87 1.16 -4.15 -3.12
C MET A 87 -0.06 -3.33 -2.63
N ILE A 88 -0.84 -2.75 -3.53
CA ILE A 88 -2.11 -2.08 -3.21
C ILE A 88 -3.26 -2.90 -3.80
N TRP A 89 -4.12 -3.44 -2.93
CA TRP A 89 -5.27 -4.24 -3.32
C TRP A 89 -6.55 -3.76 -2.66
N GLY A 90 -7.61 -3.66 -3.45
CA GLY A 90 -8.96 -3.39 -3.00
C GLY A 90 -9.87 -4.57 -3.26
N VAL A 91 -10.61 -4.98 -2.25
CA VAL A 91 -11.64 -6.02 -2.32
C VAL A 91 -12.98 -5.36 -2.05
N GLN A 92 -13.85 -5.35 -3.06
CA GLN A 92 -15.15 -4.69 -3.00
C GLN A 92 -16.25 -5.67 -2.64
N PHE A 93 -17.13 -5.23 -1.76
CA PHE A 93 -18.35 -5.93 -1.32
C PHE A 93 -19.58 -5.09 -1.63
N ASP A 94 -20.77 -5.68 -1.52
CA ASP A 94 -22.03 -4.93 -1.57
C ASP A 94 -22.34 -4.25 -0.23
N GLU A 95 -21.86 -4.84 0.87
CA GLU A 95 -22.07 -4.40 2.23
C GLU A 95 -20.88 -3.65 2.79
N PRO A 96 -21.06 -2.85 3.88
CA PRO A 96 -19.97 -2.20 4.58
C PRO A 96 -18.94 -3.19 5.13
N VAL A 97 -17.65 -2.90 4.91
CA VAL A 97 -16.53 -3.76 5.33
C VAL A 97 -16.05 -3.53 6.77
N ALA A 98 -16.66 -2.60 7.50
CA ALA A 98 -16.28 -2.32 8.89
C ALA A 98 -16.29 -3.57 9.80
N PRO A 99 -17.26 -4.51 9.70
CA PRO A 99 -17.22 -5.76 10.46
C PRO A 99 -16.01 -6.63 10.10
N ILE A 100 -15.65 -6.73 8.82
CA ILE A 100 -14.47 -7.48 8.35
C ILE A 100 -13.19 -6.89 8.94
N VAL A 101 -13.06 -5.55 8.92
CA VAL A 101 -11.93 -4.85 9.53
C VAL A 101 -11.83 -5.13 11.03
N ALA A 102 -12.95 -5.19 11.73
CA ALA A 102 -12.99 -5.52 13.15
C ALA A 102 -12.49 -6.96 13.42
N GLU A 103 -12.86 -7.92 12.56
CA GLU A 103 -12.40 -9.31 12.66
C GLU A 103 -10.90 -9.44 12.40
N PHE A 104 -10.35 -8.75 11.40
CA PHE A 104 -8.90 -8.68 11.18
C PHE A 104 -8.17 -8.11 12.40
N ARG A 105 -8.70 -7.03 12.99
CA ARG A 105 -8.09 -6.40 14.17
C ARG A 105 -8.06 -7.34 15.39
N LYS A 106 -9.09 -8.14 15.61
CA LYS A 106 -9.10 -9.18 16.68
C LYS A 106 -7.96 -10.19 16.48
N ARG A 107 -7.55 -10.43 15.24
CA ARG A 107 -6.45 -11.34 14.86
C ARG A 107 -5.12 -10.61 14.71
N LEU A 108 -5.02 -9.37 15.23
CA LEU A 108 -3.83 -8.52 15.22
C LEU A 108 -3.33 -8.16 13.81
N ILE A 109 -4.21 -8.19 12.82
CA ILE A 109 -3.92 -7.77 11.44
C ILE A 109 -4.58 -6.42 11.18
N LEU A 110 -3.79 -5.45 10.71
CA LEU A 110 -4.28 -4.12 10.36
C LEU A 110 -4.57 -4.03 8.88
N VAL A 111 -5.83 -3.78 8.55
CA VAL A 111 -6.30 -3.50 7.19
C VAL A 111 -7.02 -2.15 7.17
N CYS A 112 -7.21 -1.58 5.99
CA CYS A 112 -7.82 -0.26 5.82
C CYS A 112 -9.15 -0.36 5.09
N VAL A 113 -9.97 0.69 5.19
CA VAL A 113 -11.13 0.91 4.32
C VAL A 113 -10.78 1.90 3.21
N ALA A 114 -11.42 1.74 2.05
CA ALA A 114 -11.38 2.71 0.95
C ALA A 114 -12.82 2.97 0.49
N GLY A 115 -13.49 3.88 1.19
CA GLY A 115 -14.95 3.98 1.14
C GLY A 115 -15.63 2.90 1.99
N PRO A 116 -16.97 2.90 2.09
CA PRO A 116 -17.68 2.03 3.03
C PRO A 116 -17.55 0.53 2.68
N ASN A 117 -17.49 0.19 1.41
CA ASN A 117 -17.65 -1.18 0.90
C ASN A 117 -16.35 -1.78 0.33
N VAL A 118 -15.20 -1.13 0.50
CA VAL A 118 -13.94 -1.63 -0.04
C VAL A 118 -12.95 -1.88 1.10
N LEU A 119 -12.58 -3.13 1.28
CA LEU A 119 -11.45 -3.53 2.11
C LEU A 119 -10.15 -3.30 1.34
N ARG A 120 -9.21 -2.56 1.93
CA ARG A 120 -7.92 -2.26 1.29
C ARG A 120 -6.77 -2.92 2.04
N PHE A 121 -6.00 -3.70 1.31
CA PHE A 121 -4.72 -4.24 1.75
C PHE A 121 -3.59 -3.36 1.23
N LEU A 122 -2.68 -2.98 2.10
CA LEU A 122 -1.51 -2.15 1.80
C LEU A 122 -0.32 -2.62 2.65
N PRO A 123 0.16 -3.84 2.42
CA PRO A 123 1.28 -4.38 3.18
C PRO A 123 2.58 -3.63 2.84
N PRO A 124 3.55 -3.60 3.77
CA PRO A 124 4.86 -3.01 3.50
C PRO A 124 5.60 -3.77 2.41
N LEU A 125 6.40 -3.06 1.60
CA LEU A 125 7.13 -3.69 0.48
C LEU A 125 8.16 -4.75 0.92
N VAL A 126 8.52 -4.76 2.21
CA VAL A 126 9.46 -5.73 2.80
C VAL A 126 8.80 -6.99 3.34
N ILE A 127 7.46 -7.09 3.26
CA ILE A 127 6.71 -8.26 3.75
C ILE A 127 7.19 -9.55 3.10
N GLY A 128 7.15 -10.66 3.84
CA GLY A 128 7.45 -11.99 3.33
C GLY A 128 6.22 -12.70 2.74
N GLU A 129 6.47 -13.82 2.08
CA GLU A 129 5.41 -14.67 1.52
C GLU A 129 4.58 -15.35 2.61
N GLU A 130 5.21 -15.71 3.74
CA GLU A 130 4.54 -16.34 4.87
C GLU A 130 3.45 -15.44 5.45
N GLU A 131 3.77 -14.17 5.71
CA GLU A 131 2.81 -13.20 6.22
C GLU A 131 1.69 -12.92 5.21
N LEU A 132 2.00 -12.85 3.92
CA LEU A 132 0.99 -12.66 2.87
C LEU A 132 0.02 -13.83 2.79
N ASN A 133 0.53 -15.07 2.88
CA ASN A 133 -0.30 -16.25 2.93
C ASN A 133 -1.16 -16.28 4.20
N HIS A 134 -0.56 -16.00 5.36
CA HIS A 134 -1.30 -15.91 6.63
C HIS A 134 -2.46 -14.90 6.56
N VAL A 135 -2.24 -13.71 6.01
CA VAL A 135 -3.31 -12.72 5.83
C VAL A 135 -4.41 -13.24 4.92
N ALA A 136 -4.07 -13.96 3.84
CA ALA A 136 -5.05 -14.53 2.93
C ALA A 136 -5.85 -15.67 3.58
N ASP A 137 -5.20 -16.51 4.40
CA ASP A 137 -5.86 -17.60 5.15
C ASP A 137 -6.82 -17.02 6.21
N VAL A 138 -6.38 -16.05 6.98
CA VAL A 138 -7.24 -15.34 7.94
C VAL A 138 -8.42 -14.66 7.23
N PHE A 139 -8.21 -14.14 6.03
CA PHE A 139 -9.31 -13.55 5.26
C PHE A 139 -10.34 -14.61 4.83
N ALA A 140 -9.88 -15.80 4.41
CA ALA A 140 -10.77 -16.92 4.11
C ALA A 140 -11.62 -17.31 5.32
N GLU A 141 -11.00 -17.49 6.49
CA GLU A 141 -11.71 -17.79 7.75
C GLU A 141 -12.78 -16.74 8.10
N ILE A 142 -12.46 -15.46 7.91
CA ILE A 142 -13.42 -14.37 8.17
C ILE A 142 -14.61 -14.45 7.20
N LEU A 143 -14.36 -14.81 5.94
CA LEU A 143 -15.42 -14.96 4.94
C LEU A 143 -16.30 -16.19 5.19
N GLU A 144 -15.71 -17.29 5.66
CA GLU A 144 -16.44 -18.52 6.02
C GLU A 144 -17.36 -18.35 7.23
N ALA A 145 -16.98 -17.49 8.16
CA ALA A 145 -17.74 -17.23 9.39
C ALA A 145 -18.91 -16.25 9.22
N ARG A 146 -19.14 -15.74 7.99
CA ARG A 146 -20.22 -14.77 7.67
C ARG A 146 -21.44 -15.42 7.08
#